data_59e99f85c0663ac0ab3e1662ade4c36e
#
_entry.id   59e99f85c0663ac0ab3e1662ade4c36e
#
_cell.length_a   1.000
_cell.length_b   1.000
_cell.length_c   1.000
_cell.angle_alpha   90.00
_cell.angle_beta   90.00
_cell.angle_gamma   90.00
#
_symmetry.space_group_name_H-M   'P 1'
#
loop_
_entity.id
_entity.type
_entity.pdbx_description
1 polymer ?
#
loop_
_entity_poly.entity_id
_entity_poly.type
_entity_poly.pdbx_seq_one_letter_code
_entity_poly.pdbx_strand_id
1 'polypeptide(L)'
;MAVPLTSSSFWSERSSPPPFSLTDMDRPPIRTTAATIAGKATRAALQILGRGATALPGLVALAVDPDAIARLSRALPHGAVAVTGTNGKTTTTRMVSDIVRAAGWAPVHNRSGSNLDRGLAAALLADATWSGEPRGNVGIYELDEASVPRILTRLHPRILVVTNLFRDQLDRYFEIDALARRLAAAIGPLPDTTTLVLNADDPIVAYLGNAHRGPVLYFGVDDPLIGGALGSQGISDATRCPRCHGSLAYTRVVLAHVGDWSCAQCGLARPPRDLAAARVVVGPASSELRIAGTVGGALDPVIIPVPGVYNAYNALAALAAARALDISLPTATRALAGYRPAFGRLEAIAAEGRSLRLVLVKNPAGFNAAISTLLETGRRPRILAALNDRDADSRDVSWIWDADFEALAPSITHAVVTGLRARDMALRLKYAGVPSERLVVVDGWAAAIRAAIADAPVGDEIVVLTTYTALLALRDALSRLGYVKQFWED
;
A
#
# COMPACT_ATOMS: atom_id res chain seq x y z
N MET A 1 32.43 30.33 0.76
CA MET A 1 32.05 30.33 2.19
C MET A 1 30.75 29.60 2.33
N ALA A 2 30.78 28.35 2.78
CA ALA A 2 29.62 27.51 3.02
C ALA A 2 29.21 27.64 4.47
N VAL A 3 27.98 28.04 4.73
CA VAL A 3 27.38 28.06 6.07
C VAL A 3 26.86 26.65 6.37
N PRO A 4 27.27 25.99 7.45
CA PRO A 4 26.73 24.71 7.83
C PRO A 4 25.34 24.92 8.46
N LEU A 5 24.32 24.35 7.86
CA LEU A 5 22.98 24.20 8.47
C LEU A 5 23.04 23.11 9.56
N THR A 6 23.12 23.53 10.81
CA THR A 6 22.98 22.63 11.97
C THR A 6 21.47 22.35 12.20
N SER A 7 21.04 21.13 11.90
CA SER A 7 19.64 20.67 11.96
C SER A 7 19.16 20.16 13.35
N SER A 8 19.88 20.42 14.43
CA SER A 8 19.63 19.76 15.72
C SER A 8 18.77 20.55 16.74
N SER A 9 18.31 21.76 16.43
CA SER A 9 17.60 22.60 17.42
C SER A 9 16.12 22.90 17.11
N PHE A 10 15.57 22.39 16.00
CA PHE A 10 14.22 22.77 15.57
C PHE A 10 13.07 22.05 16.30
N TRP A 11 13.35 20.97 17.04
CA TRP A 11 12.32 20.08 17.60
C TRP A 11 12.17 20.09 19.11
N SER A 12 13.02 20.79 19.87
CA SER A 12 13.01 20.72 21.33
C SER A 12 12.03 21.66 22.04
N GLU A 13 11.39 22.62 21.35
CA GLU A 13 10.54 23.65 21.98
C GLU A 13 9.21 23.92 21.26
N ARG A 14 8.62 22.98 20.57
CA ARG A 14 7.22 23.15 20.17
C ARG A 14 6.31 22.58 21.26
N SER A 15 5.77 23.45 22.11
CA SER A 15 4.56 23.19 22.88
C SER A 15 3.51 22.63 21.92
N SER A 16 2.87 21.52 22.30
CA SER A 16 1.71 20.95 21.58
C SER A 16 0.76 22.08 21.18
N PRO A 17 0.27 22.12 19.94
CA PRO A 17 -0.77 23.08 19.59
C PRO A 17 -1.91 22.91 20.58
N PRO A 18 -2.53 24.01 21.07
CA PRO A 18 -3.62 23.90 22.01
C PRO A 18 -4.68 22.97 21.43
N PRO A 19 -5.33 22.13 22.27
CA PRO A 19 -6.45 21.34 21.81
C PRO A 19 -7.46 22.28 21.17
N PHE A 20 -7.89 22.00 19.97
CA PHE A 20 -8.94 22.74 19.27
C PHE A 20 -10.11 22.89 20.25
N SER A 21 -10.45 24.14 20.57
CA SER A 21 -11.59 24.45 21.43
C SER A 21 -12.86 23.90 20.77
N LEU A 22 -13.54 22.97 21.43
CA LEU A 22 -14.81 22.38 20.98
C LEU A 22 -15.99 23.37 20.96
N THR A 23 -15.76 24.64 21.26
CA THR A 23 -16.81 25.67 21.44
C THR A 23 -17.26 26.35 20.14
N ASP A 24 -16.61 26.12 18.99
CA ASP A 24 -16.96 26.71 17.68
C ASP A 24 -17.32 25.67 16.62
N MET A 25 -17.89 24.53 17.00
CA MET A 25 -18.44 23.58 16.03
C MET A 25 -19.81 24.11 15.57
N ASP A 26 -19.79 24.98 14.56
CA ASP A 26 -20.96 25.29 13.78
C ASP A 26 -21.64 24.02 13.31
N ARG A 27 -22.98 23.92 13.50
CA ARG A 27 -23.78 22.79 13.00
C ARG A 27 -23.45 22.56 11.52
N PRO A 28 -23.29 21.29 11.09
CA PRO A 28 -23.00 21.00 9.68
C PRO A 28 -24.00 21.73 8.78
N PRO A 29 -23.54 22.37 7.67
CA PRO A 29 -24.43 23.02 6.75
C PRO A 29 -25.55 22.08 6.29
N ILE A 30 -26.75 22.61 6.07
CA ILE A 30 -27.94 21.83 5.65
C ILE A 30 -27.63 20.92 4.45
N ARG A 31 -26.76 21.38 3.53
CA ARG A 31 -26.30 20.57 2.39
C ARG A 31 -25.53 19.33 2.81
N THR A 32 -24.64 19.41 3.79
CA THR A 32 -23.86 18.27 4.29
C THR A 32 -24.76 17.26 4.99
N THR A 33 -25.74 17.75 5.78
CA THR A 33 -26.78 16.91 6.39
C THR A 33 -27.61 16.20 5.32
N ALA A 34 -28.08 16.92 4.29
CA ALA A 34 -28.83 16.35 3.17
C ALA A 34 -28.00 15.31 2.39
N ALA A 35 -26.72 15.60 2.11
CA ALA A 35 -25.81 14.66 1.47
C ALA A 35 -25.62 13.40 2.31
N THR A 36 -25.48 13.54 3.63
CA THR A 36 -25.35 12.42 4.57
C THR A 36 -26.59 11.53 4.55
N ILE A 37 -27.79 12.14 4.62
CA ILE A 37 -29.05 11.41 4.55
C ILE A 37 -29.17 10.67 3.22
N ALA A 38 -28.94 11.35 2.09
CA ALA A 38 -29.01 10.75 0.75
C ALA A 38 -28.01 9.57 0.59
N GLY A 39 -26.77 9.75 1.04
CA GLY A 39 -25.75 8.70 0.99
C GLY A 39 -26.10 7.50 1.86
N LYS A 40 -26.57 7.72 3.10
CA LYS A 40 -26.99 6.64 4.02
C LYS A 40 -28.23 5.90 3.49
N ALA A 41 -29.21 6.61 2.96
CA ALA A 41 -30.40 6.02 2.34
C ALA A 41 -30.02 5.14 1.13
N THR A 42 -29.14 5.64 0.26
CA THR A 42 -28.60 4.89 -0.87
C THR A 42 -27.89 3.61 -0.40
N ARG A 43 -27.08 3.70 0.66
CA ARG A 43 -26.38 2.54 1.23
C ARG A 43 -27.37 1.50 1.76
N ALA A 44 -28.38 1.92 2.53
CA ALA A 44 -29.40 1.04 3.06
C ALA A 44 -30.18 0.33 1.94
N ALA A 45 -30.59 1.05 0.91
CA ALA A 45 -31.27 0.49 -0.25
C ALA A 45 -30.42 -0.58 -0.96
N LEU A 46 -29.13 -0.32 -1.18
CA LEU A 46 -28.23 -1.30 -1.79
C LEU A 46 -28.02 -2.55 -0.93
N GLN A 47 -27.92 -2.39 0.39
CA GLN A 47 -27.80 -3.51 1.33
C GLN A 47 -29.04 -4.40 1.31
N ILE A 48 -30.25 -3.81 1.26
CA ILE A 48 -31.52 -4.56 1.13
C ILE A 48 -31.54 -5.35 -0.20
N LEU A 49 -30.95 -4.79 -1.27
CA LEU A 49 -30.85 -5.45 -2.58
C LEU A 49 -29.69 -6.47 -2.68
N GLY A 50 -28.98 -6.76 -1.57
CA GLY A 50 -27.82 -7.66 -1.54
C GLY A 50 -26.64 -7.19 -2.38
N ARG A 51 -26.52 -5.89 -2.65
CA ARG A 51 -25.45 -5.30 -3.47
C ARG A 51 -24.41 -4.58 -2.60
N GLY A 52 -23.14 -4.68 -2.98
CA GLY A 52 -22.06 -3.93 -2.33
C GLY A 52 -22.26 -2.41 -2.44
N ALA A 53 -22.22 -1.70 -1.31
CA ALA A 53 -22.52 -0.26 -1.21
C ALA A 53 -21.24 0.59 -1.04
N THR A 54 -20.20 0.35 -1.85
CA THR A 54 -18.87 0.94 -1.62
C THR A 54 -18.65 2.30 -2.28
N ALA A 55 -19.25 2.58 -3.43
CA ALA A 55 -18.99 3.80 -4.20
C ALA A 55 -20.24 4.63 -4.50
N LEU A 56 -21.38 3.99 -4.80
CA LEU A 56 -22.61 4.72 -5.18
C LEU A 56 -23.15 5.65 -4.09
N PRO A 57 -23.14 5.29 -2.80
CA PRO A 57 -23.55 6.21 -1.74
C PRO A 57 -22.73 7.50 -1.71
N GLY A 58 -21.42 7.40 -1.92
CA GLY A 58 -20.54 8.57 -2.00
C GLY A 58 -20.78 9.42 -3.24
N LEU A 59 -21.06 8.77 -4.39
CA LEU A 59 -21.37 9.49 -5.63
C LEU A 59 -22.66 10.33 -5.46
N VAL A 60 -23.71 9.74 -4.89
CA VAL A 60 -24.98 10.44 -4.61
C VAL A 60 -24.76 11.60 -3.65
N ALA A 61 -24.00 11.40 -2.59
CA ALA A 61 -23.70 12.44 -1.63
C ALA A 61 -22.89 13.60 -2.22
N LEU A 62 -21.88 13.31 -3.05
CA LEU A 62 -21.09 14.35 -3.74
C LEU A 62 -21.89 15.11 -4.79
N ALA A 63 -22.96 14.51 -5.34
CA ALA A 63 -23.89 15.23 -6.21
C ALA A 63 -24.76 16.24 -5.42
N VAL A 64 -25.08 15.94 -4.16
CA VAL A 64 -25.83 16.85 -3.25
C VAL A 64 -24.92 17.92 -2.65
N ASP A 65 -23.75 17.50 -2.14
CA ASP A 65 -22.73 18.38 -1.54
C ASP A 65 -21.34 18.03 -2.07
N PRO A 66 -20.84 18.74 -3.10
CA PRO A 66 -19.50 18.54 -3.66
C PRO A 66 -18.36 18.72 -2.63
N ASP A 67 -18.60 19.49 -1.56
CA ASP A 67 -17.62 19.77 -0.52
C ASP A 67 -17.74 18.84 0.71
N ALA A 68 -18.57 17.81 0.65
CA ALA A 68 -18.81 16.90 1.78
C ALA A 68 -17.49 16.29 2.31
N ILE A 69 -16.54 15.91 1.43
CA ILE A 69 -15.24 15.40 1.83
C ILE A 69 -14.48 16.42 2.67
N ALA A 70 -14.39 17.66 2.18
CA ALA A 70 -13.67 18.74 2.86
C ALA A 70 -14.26 19.02 4.24
N ARG A 71 -15.58 19.12 4.34
CA ARG A 71 -16.28 19.45 5.59
C ARG A 71 -16.18 18.36 6.62
N LEU A 72 -16.51 17.12 6.23
CA LEU A 72 -16.46 15.97 7.14
C LEU A 72 -15.02 15.66 7.59
N SER A 73 -14.03 15.83 6.72
CA SER A 73 -12.64 15.59 7.10
C SER A 73 -12.08 16.68 8.04
N ARG A 74 -12.48 17.94 7.84
CA ARG A 74 -12.06 19.03 8.74
C ARG A 74 -12.67 18.93 10.13
N ALA A 75 -13.83 18.29 10.25
CA ALA A 75 -14.50 18.06 11.54
C ALA A 75 -13.83 16.91 12.36
N LEU A 76 -12.83 16.20 11.82
CA LEU A 76 -12.11 15.17 12.55
C LEU A 76 -11.05 15.81 13.48
N PRO A 77 -11.11 15.60 14.81
CA PRO A 77 -10.23 16.27 15.78
C PRO A 77 -8.73 16.09 15.53
N HIS A 78 -8.32 14.90 15.04
CA HIS A 78 -6.92 14.60 14.77
C HIS A 78 -6.56 14.77 13.28
N GLY A 79 -7.51 15.30 12.46
CA GLY A 79 -7.30 15.49 11.03
C GLY A 79 -7.30 14.18 10.25
N ALA A 80 -6.62 14.19 9.10
CA ALA A 80 -6.57 13.05 8.20
C ALA A 80 -5.14 12.66 7.82
N VAL A 81 -4.90 11.37 7.67
CA VAL A 81 -3.72 10.76 7.05
C VAL A 81 -4.14 10.22 5.69
N ALA A 82 -3.51 10.70 4.63
CA ALA A 82 -3.68 10.20 3.27
C ALA A 82 -2.47 9.33 2.91
N VAL A 83 -2.69 8.12 2.41
CA VAL A 83 -1.65 7.18 1.98
C VAL A 83 -1.80 6.92 0.49
N THR A 84 -0.74 7.16 -0.27
CA THR A 84 -0.69 6.93 -1.71
C THR A 84 0.62 6.28 -2.14
N GLY A 85 0.73 5.95 -3.42
CA GLY A 85 1.86 5.30 -4.06
C GLY A 85 1.44 4.05 -4.82
N THR A 86 2.31 3.48 -5.63
CA THR A 86 1.96 2.35 -6.50
C THR A 86 1.69 1.08 -5.70
N ASN A 87 2.60 0.70 -4.81
CA ASN A 87 2.49 -0.51 -3.99
C ASN A 87 2.47 -0.16 -2.48
N GLY A 88 1.88 -1.06 -1.68
CA GLY A 88 1.87 -0.94 -0.22
C GLY A 88 0.75 -0.08 0.38
N LYS A 89 -0.03 0.66 -0.42
CA LYS A 89 -1.11 1.56 0.05
C LYS A 89 -2.01 0.93 1.10
N THR A 90 -2.68 -0.17 0.76
CA THR A 90 -3.64 -0.85 1.64
C THR A 90 -3.00 -1.38 2.92
N THR A 91 -1.80 -1.96 2.80
CA THR A 91 -1.05 -2.48 3.93
C THR A 91 -0.66 -1.37 4.89
N THR A 92 -0.06 -0.30 4.38
CA THR A 92 0.34 0.88 5.17
C THR A 92 -0.86 1.56 5.82
N THR A 93 -1.95 1.79 5.07
CA THR A 93 -3.17 2.42 5.58
C THR A 93 -3.78 1.59 6.72
N ARG A 94 -3.80 0.26 6.60
CA ARG A 94 -4.28 -0.63 7.64
C ARG A 94 -3.36 -0.63 8.87
N MET A 95 -2.03 -0.67 8.67
CA MET A 95 -1.05 -0.55 9.76
C MET A 95 -1.23 0.77 10.53
N VAL A 96 -1.36 1.91 9.84
CA VAL A 96 -1.66 3.20 10.47
C VAL A 96 -2.99 3.15 11.21
N SER A 97 -4.03 2.54 10.62
CA SER A 97 -5.34 2.39 11.26
C SER A 97 -5.27 1.57 12.56
N ASP A 98 -4.46 0.51 12.60
CA ASP A 98 -4.27 -0.31 13.79
C ASP A 98 -3.45 0.44 14.87
N ILE A 99 -2.45 1.23 14.46
CA ILE A 99 -1.67 2.09 15.35
C ILE A 99 -2.54 3.16 16.01
N VAL A 100 -3.39 3.86 15.25
CA VAL A 100 -4.25 4.90 15.84
C VAL A 100 -5.31 4.31 16.77
N ARG A 101 -5.81 3.08 16.48
CA ARG A 101 -6.68 2.36 17.43
C ARG A 101 -5.96 2.00 18.72
N ALA A 102 -4.71 1.54 18.63
CA ALA A 102 -3.90 1.24 19.81
C ALA A 102 -3.59 2.50 20.64
N ALA A 103 -3.60 3.68 20.03
CA ALA A 103 -3.51 4.97 20.69
C ALA A 103 -4.87 5.45 21.27
N GLY A 104 -5.93 4.66 21.17
CA GLY A 104 -7.27 5.00 21.68
C GLY A 104 -8.11 5.86 20.74
N TRP A 105 -7.71 6.01 19.47
CA TRP A 105 -8.45 6.81 18.50
C TRP A 105 -9.41 5.95 17.66
N ALA A 106 -10.47 6.56 17.16
CA ALA A 106 -11.48 5.94 16.32
C ALA A 106 -11.26 6.34 14.83
N PRO A 107 -10.62 5.49 13.99
CA PRO A 107 -10.35 5.85 12.62
C PRO A 107 -11.57 5.72 11.71
N VAL A 108 -11.76 6.72 10.86
CA VAL A 108 -12.61 6.65 9.66
C VAL A 108 -11.75 6.18 8.50
N HIS A 109 -12.02 4.99 7.98
CA HIS A 109 -11.17 4.32 7.00
C HIS A 109 -11.98 3.81 5.80
N ASN A 110 -11.48 4.01 4.57
CA ASN A 110 -12.09 3.48 3.34
C ASN A 110 -11.68 2.01 3.10
N ARG A 111 -12.14 1.11 3.97
CA ARG A 111 -11.75 -0.32 4.05
C ARG A 111 -11.94 -1.13 2.76
N SER A 112 -12.85 -0.74 1.91
CA SER A 112 -13.29 -1.53 0.75
C SER A 112 -12.40 -1.39 -0.50
N GLY A 113 -11.18 -0.85 -0.39
CA GLY A 113 -10.30 -0.60 -1.55
C GLY A 113 -10.87 0.45 -2.52
N SER A 114 -11.90 1.20 -2.12
CA SER A 114 -12.46 2.29 -2.90
C SER A 114 -11.64 3.56 -2.64
N ASN A 115 -10.52 3.67 -3.36
CA ASN A 115 -9.45 4.67 -3.20
C ASN A 115 -9.66 5.94 -4.06
N LEU A 116 -10.87 6.10 -4.62
CA LEU A 116 -11.34 7.28 -5.34
C LEU A 116 -12.18 8.18 -4.43
N ASP A 117 -12.42 9.43 -4.85
CA ASP A 117 -13.24 10.43 -4.13
C ASP A 117 -14.62 9.91 -3.68
N ARG A 118 -15.33 9.17 -4.54
CA ARG A 118 -16.63 8.55 -4.19
C ARG A 118 -16.53 7.53 -3.06
N GLY A 119 -15.42 6.79 -2.98
CA GLY A 119 -15.18 5.83 -1.91
C GLY A 119 -14.82 6.51 -0.60
N LEU A 120 -14.01 7.56 -0.66
CA LEU A 120 -13.68 8.40 0.47
C LEU A 120 -14.95 9.06 1.06
N ALA A 121 -15.78 9.67 0.19
CA ALA A 121 -17.07 10.22 0.61
C ALA A 121 -17.97 9.15 1.25
N ALA A 122 -18.07 7.96 0.65
CA ALA A 122 -18.88 6.87 1.21
C ALA A 122 -18.40 6.43 2.60
N ALA A 123 -17.09 6.39 2.85
CA ALA A 123 -16.52 6.06 4.16
C ALA A 123 -16.84 7.13 5.21
N LEU A 124 -16.65 8.40 4.88
CA LEU A 124 -16.95 9.54 5.76
C LEU A 124 -18.44 9.57 6.14
N LEU A 125 -19.33 9.40 5.14
CA LEU A 125 -20.77 9.39 5.37
C LEU A 125 -21.24 8.18 6.18
N ALA A 126 -20.62 7.03 5.98
CA ALA A 126 -20.94 5.82 6.75
C ALA A 126 -20.65 6.02 8.24
N ASP A 127 -19.57 6.72 8.55
CA ASP A 127 -19.15 7.03 9.92
C ASP A 127 -19.99 8.17 10.52
N ALA A 128 -20.37 9.20 9.76
CA ALA A 128 -21.05 10.37 10.27
C ALA A 128 -22.40 10.02 10.93
N THR A 129 -22.86 10.87 11.85
CA THR A 129 -24.25 10.86 12.35
C THR A 129 -25.23 11.23 11.24
N TRP A 130 -26.54 11.14 11.47
CA TRP A 130 -27.53 11.62 10.51
C TRP A 130 -27.52 13.15 10.34
N SER A 131 -27.02 13.89 11.33
CA SER A 131 -26.78 15.34 11.26
C SER A 131 -25.56 15.72 10.44
N GLY A 132 -24.68 14.75 10.10
CA GLY A 132 -23.46 15.00 9.32
C GLY A 132 -22.22 15.24 10.18
N GLU A 133 -22.25 14.90 11.46
CA GLU A 133 -21.09 14.97 12.35
C GLU A 133 -20.31 13.65 12.32
N PRO A 134 -18.97 13.63 12.14
CA PRO A 134 -18.19 12.39 12.20
C PRO A 134 -18.25 11.79 13.62
N ARG A 135 -18.31 10.48 13.70
CA ARG A 135 -18.19 9.72 14.96
C ARG A 135 -16.75 9.36 15.27
N GLY A 136 -15.97 9.11 14.22
CA GLY A 136 -14.53 8.92 14.34
C GLY A 136 -13.81 10.23 14.62
N ASN A 137 -12.55 10.15 15.01
CA ASN A 137 -11.75 11.31 15.39
C ASN A 137 -10.48 11.50 14.54
N VAL A 138 -10.17 10.54 13.66
CA VAL A 138 -9.07 10.61 12.69
C VAL A 138 -9.45 9.95 11.38
N GLY A 139 -9.13 10.58 10.26
CA GLY A 139 -9.29 9.99 8.92
C GLY A 139 -8.05 9.22 8.51
N ILE A 140 -8.18 7.98 8.07
CA ILE A 140 -7.07 7.19 7.53
C ILE A 140 -7.48 6.70 6.14
N TYR A 141 -6.93 7.33 5.09
CA TYR A 141 -7.44 7.17 3.73
C TYR A 141 -6.39 6.62 2.78
N GLU A 142 -6.74 5.53 2.11
CA GLU A 142 -6.03 5.05 0.93
C GLU A 142 -6.47 5.86 -0.29
N LEU A 143 -5.53 6.44 -1.03
CA LEU A 143 -5.79 7.20 -2.24
C LEU A 143 -5.05 6.58 -3.43
N ASP A 144 -5.77 6.44 -4.54
CA ASP A 144 -5.19 6.09 -5.83
C ASP A 144 -4.33 7.26 -6.34
N GLU A 145 -3.12 7.00 -6.79
CA GLU A 145 -2.12 8.02 -7.13
C GLU A 145 -2.58 8.99 -8.23
N ALA A 146 -3.39 8.52 -9.19
CA ALA A 146 -3.95 9.39 -10.22
C ALA A 146 -5.08 10.29 -9.70
N SER A 147 -5.73 9.88 -8.61
CA SER A 147 -6.81 10.63 -7.98
C SER A 147 -6.31 11.65 -6.94
N VAL A 148 -5.08 11.47 -6.44
CA VAL A 148 -4.48 12.36 -5.43
C VAL A 148 -4.57 13.83 -5.81
N PRO A 149 -4.19 14.29 -7.02
CA PRO A 149 -4.25 15.70 -7.37
C PRO A 149 -5.64 16.31 -7.18
N ARG A 150 -6.69 15.57 -7.55
CA ARG A 150 -8.08 16.03 -7.41
C ARG A 150 -8.56 15.97 -5.96
N ILE A 151 -8.16 14.94 -5.22
CA ILE A 151 -8.62 14.74 -3.85
C ILE A 151 -7.95 15.75 -2.91
N LEU A 152 -6.66 16.05 -3.07
CA LEU A 152 -5.93 17.00 -2.24
C LEU A 152 -6.47 18.43 -2.32
N THR A 153 -7.15 18.83 -3.40
CA THR A 153 -7.83 20.14 -3.47
C THR A 153 -8.99 20.26 -2.50
N ARG A 154 -9.54 19.16 -2.00
CA ARG A 154 -10.68 19.08 -1.08
C ARG A 154 -10.27 18.54 0.28
N LEU A 155 -9.42 17.51 0.29
CA LEU A 155 -8.84 16.93 1.49
C LEU A 155 -7.51 17.63 1.77
N HIS A 156 -7.45 18.45 2.80
CA HIS A 156 -6.18 18.99 3.30
C HIS A 156 -5.69 18.06 4.41
N PRO A 157 -4.91 17.01 4.09
CA PRO A 157 -4.52 16.05 5.10
C PRO A 157 -3.51 16.67 6.08
N ARG A 158 -3.59 16.27 7.35
CA ARG A 158 -2.53 16.55 8.33
C ARG A 158 -1.22 15.86 7.91
N ILE A 159 -1.34 14.65 7.34
CA ILE A 159 -0.20 13.86 6.89
C ILE A 159 -0.48 13.27 5.51
N LEU A 160 0.48 13.42 4.59
CA LEU A 160 0.49 12.73 3.31
C LEU A 160 1.67 11.75 3.26
N VAL A 161 1.36 10.47 3.16
CA VAL A 161 2.34 9.38 3.03
C VAL A 161 2.45 8.97 1.57
N VAL A 162 3.66 8.95 1.00
CA VAL A 162 3.93 8.40 -0.33
C VAL A 162 4.90 7.24 -0.20
N THR A 163 4.45 6.03 -0.52
CA THR A 163 5.22 4.81 -0.29
C THR A 163 6.28 4.56 -1.35
N ASN A 164 5.91 4.59 -2.61
CA ASN A 164 6.76 4.37 -3.78
C ASN A 164 6.02 4.73 -5.06
N LEU A 165 6.76 4.93 -6.16
CA LEU A 165 6.23 5.16 -7.49
C LEU A 165 6.90 4.23 -8.49
N PHE A 166 6.21 3.17 -8.89
CA PHE A 166 6.62 2.21 -9.91
C PHE A 166 5.74 2.32 -11.14
N ARG A 167 6.19 1.75 -12.26
CA ARG A 167 5.30 1.51 -13.38
C ARG A 167 4.16 0.59 -12.93
N ASP A 168 2.95 1.10 -13.00
CA ASP A 168 1.71 0.33 -12.82
C ASP A 168 0.99 0.35 -14.16
N GLN A 169 0.28 -0.61 -14.55
CA GLN A 169 -0.61 -0.69 -15.72
C GLN A 169 -0.25 0.30 -16.86
N LEU A 170 0.58 -0.14 -17.81
CA LEU A 170 1.10 0.67 -18.94
C LEU A 170 0.00 1.40 -19.75
N ASP A 171 -1.22 0.89 -19.74
CA ASP A 171 -2.40 1.44 -20.42
C ASP A 171 -3.07 2.60 -19.66
N ARG A 172 -2.76 2.82 -18.37
CA ARG A 172 -3.36 3.90 -17.57
C ARG A 172 -2.46 5.10 -17.33
N TYR A 173 -1.15 4.89 -17.28
CA TYR A 173 -0.20 5.94 -16.87
C TYR A 173 0.99 5.93 -17.81
N PHE A 174 0.92 6.73 -18.87
CA PHE A 174 1.90 6.80 -19.94
C PHE A 174 3.34 7.05 -19.49
N GLU A 175 3.58 7.68 -18.33
CA GLU A 175 4.93 7.93 -17.80
C GLU A 175 4.90 8.20 -16.29
N ILE A 176 5.78 7.54 -15.53
CA ILE A 176 6.01 7.81 -14.09
C ILE A 176 6.34 9.29 -13.86
N ASP A 177 7.13 9.90 -14.74
CA ASP A 177 7.50 11.31 -14.66
C ASP A 177 6.27 12.24 -14.75
N ALA A 178 5.28 11.90 -15.56
CA ALA A 178 4.04 12.68 -15.65
C ALA A 178 3.22 12.58 -14.36
N LEU A 179 3.16 11.40 -13.76
CA LEU A 179 2.52 11.18 -12.47
C LEU A 179 3.25 11.94 -11.36
N ALA A 180 4.59 11.86 -11.30
CA ALA A 180 5.41 12.58 -10.34
C ALA A 180 5.21 14.10 -10.44
N ARG A 181 5.18 14.68 -11.66
CA ARG A 181 4.88 16.11 -11.85
C ARG A 181 3.49 16.49 -11.37
N ARG A 182 2.47 15.66 -11.62
CA ARG A 182 1.10 15.90 -11.14
C ARG A 182 1.02 15.85 -9.61
N LEU A 183 1.71 14.90 -8.99
CA LEU A 183 1.80 14.80 -7.53
C LEU A 183 2.52 16.02 -6.95
N ALA A 184 3.66 16.43 -7.49
CA ALA A 184 4.40 17.61 -7.05
C ALA A 184 3.52 18.88 -7.16
N ALA A 185 2.80 19.05 -8.27
CA ALA A 185 1.87 20.16 -8.47
C ALA A 185 0.70 20.16 -7.47
N ALA A 186 0.27 18.99 -7.02
CA ALA A 186 -0.80 18.85 -6.01
C ALA A 186 -0.29 19.05 -4.57
N ILE A 187 0.98 18.71 -4.32
CA ILE A 187 1.64 18.86 -3.02
C ILE A 187 1.98 20.32 -2.73
N GLY A 188 2.43 21.07 -3.75
CA GLY A 188 2.87 22.46 -3.58
C GLY A 188 1.87 23.41 -2.89
N PRO A 189 0.55 23.33 -3.20
CA PRO A 189 -0.48 24.14 -2.56
C PRO A 189 -0.92 23.68 -1.17
N LEU A 190 -0.43 22.52 -0.67
CA LEU A 190 -0.81 22.04 0.65
C LEU A 190 -0.37 23.02 1.75
N PRO A 191 -1.14 23.13 2.85
CA PRO A 191 -0.76 23.96 3.99
C PRO A 191 0.62 23.58 4.54
N ASP A 192 1.40 24.56 4.98
CA ASP A 192 2.72 24.34 5.60
C ASP A 192 2.63 23.51 6.90
N THR A 193 1.42 23.34 7.45
CA THR A 193 1.15 22.43 8.59
C THR A 193 1.00 20.97 8.20
N THR A 194 0.83 20.67 6.91
CA THR A 194 0.82 19.27 6.42
C THR A 194 2.23 18.68 6.56
N THR A 195 2.34 17.49 7.10
CA THR A 195 3.59 16.73 7.12
C THR A 195 3.62 15.74 5.96
N LEU A 196 4.67 15.78 5.15
CA LEU A 196 4.93 14.72 4.17
C LEU A 196 5.73 13.59 4.83
N VAL A 197 5.35 12.34 4.57
CA VAL A 197 6.09 11.14 4.95
C VAL A 197 6.49 10.42 3.66
N LEU A 198 7.78 10.48 3.32
CA LEU A 198 8.30 10.09 2.03
C LEU A 198 9.35 8.98 2.13
N ASN A 199 9.32 8.05 1.18
CA ASN A 199 10.36 7.05 1.04
C ASN A 199 11.65 7.69 0.50
N ALA A 200 12.71 7.75 1.31
CA ALA A 200 14.01 8.28 0.93
C ALA A 200 14.70 7.46 -0.17
N ASP A 201 14.40 6.17 -0.19
CA ASP A 201 15.07 5.19 -1.05
C ASP A 201 14.53 5.21 -2.48
N ASP A 202 13.34 5.78 -2.69
CA ASP A 202 12.76 6.02 -4.01
C ASP A 202 13.12 7.45 -4.48
N PRO A 203 13.97 7.64 -5.52
CA PRO A 203 14.42 8.96 -5.96
C PRO A 203 13.28 9.87 -6.41
N ILE A 204 12.23 9.32 -6.99
CA ILE A 204 11.08 10.08 -7.47
C ILE A 204 10.24 10.56 -6.28
N VAL A 205 9.96 9.68 -5.32
CA VAL A 205 9.22 10.02 -4.09
C VAL A 205 10.01 10.98 -3.22
N ALA A 206 11.29 10.73 -3.00
CA ALA A 206 12.16 11.62 -2.21
C ALA A 206 12.17 13.05 -2.77
N TYR A 207 12.19 13.19 -4.11
CA TYR A 207 12.20 14.49 -4.76
C TYR A 207 10.89 15.27 -4.58
N LEU A 208 9.75 14.62 -4.32
CA LEU A 208 8.48 15.31 -4.03
C LEU A 208 8.58 16.26 -2.82
N GLY A 209 9.47 15.97 -1.88
CA GLY A 209 9.74 16.85 -0.73
C GLY A 209 10.13 18.28 -1.11
N ASN A 210 10.76 18.48 -2.29
CA ASN A 210 11.13 19.81 -2.78
C ASN A 210 9.93 20.65 -3.23
N ALA A 211 8.76 20.04 -3.44
CA ALA A 211 7.55 20.77 -3.81
C ALA A 211 6.80 21.34 -2.59
N HIS A 212 7.17 20.95 -1.37
CA HIS A 212 6.47 21.30 -0.14
C HIS A 212 7.25 22.28 0.74
N ARG A 213 6.54 23.16 1.45
CA ARG A 213 7.13 24.14 2.38
C ARG A 213 7.08 23.68 3.84
N GLY A 214 6.18 22.74 4.16
CA GLY A 214 6.00 22.19 5.50
C GLY A 214 7.01 21.09 5.84
N PRO A 215 6.81 20.41 6.98
CA PRO A 215 7.69 19.33 7.44
C PRO A 215 7.71 18.14 6.48
N VAL A 216 8.88 17.55 6.30
CA VAL A 216 9.08 16.30 5.55
C VAL A 216 9.80 15.30 6.45
N LEU A 217 9.24 14.12 6.63
CA LEU A 217 9.87 12.98 7.29
C LEU A 217 10.25 11.93 6.24
N TYR A 218 11.52 11.55 6.23
CA TYR A 218 12.04 10.53 5.34
C TYR A 218 12.20 9.19 6.05
N PHE A 219 11.70 8.11 5.44
CA PHE A 219 11.94 6.75 5.91
C PHE A 219 12.69 5.92 4.86
N GLY A 220 13.36 4.85 5.29
CA GLY A 220 14.09 3.96 4.38
C GLY A 220 14.78 2.80 5.08
N VAL A 221 15.51 1.97 4.31
CA VAL A 221 16.25 0.80 4.81
C VAL A 221 17.75 1.05 4.70
N ASP A 222 18.44 0.96 5.84
CA ASP A 222 19.90 1.15 5.95
C ASP A 222 20.67 -0.16 6.17
N ASP A 223 19.99 -1.31 6.15
CA ASP A 223 20.64 -2.60 6.31
C ASP A 223 21.54 -2.92 5.10
N PRO A 224 22.87 -2.98 5.26
CA PRO A 224 23.79 -3.26 4.16
C PRO A 224 23.69 -4.70 3.64
N LEU A 225 23.05 -5.60 4.36
CA LEU A 225 22.87 -6.99 3.99
C LEU A 225 21.60 -7.22 3.13
N ILE A 226 20.77 -6.19 2.98
CA ILE A 226 19.56 -6.25 2.14
C ILE A 226 19.82 -5.54 0.82
N GLY A 227 19.47 -6.21 -0.28
CA GLY A 227 19.65 -5.70 -1.63
C GLY A 227 20.94 -6.12 -2.28
N GLY A 228 21.24 -5.53 -3.42
CA GLY A 228 22.40 -5.88 -4.25
C GLY A 228 22.74 -4.82 -5.30
N ALA A 229 23.51 -5.19 -6.32
CA ALA A 229 23.82 -4.32 -7.43
C ALA A 229 22.59 -3.96 -8.27
N LEU A 230 22.66 -2.88 -9.03
CA LEU A 230 21.61 -2.51 -9.98
C LEU A 230 21.39 -3.66 -11.00
N GLY A 231 20.14 -3.99 -11.25
CA GLY A 231 19.75 -5.11 -12.12
C GLY A 231 19.58 -6.46 -11.41
N SER A 232 20.11 -6.62 -10.19
CA SER A 232 19.91 -7.84 -9.40
C SER A 232 18.49 -7.98 -8.82
N GLN A 233 17.71 -6.91 -8.83
CA GLN A 233 16.36 -6.82 -8.25
C GLN A 233 15.28 -6.52 -9.29
N GLY A 234 15.50 -6.90 -10.56
CA GLY A 234 14.58 -6.68 -11.67
C GLY A 234 14.76 -5.33 -12.38
N ILE A 235 13.72 -4.91 -13.11
CA ILE A 235 13.76 -3.71 -13.93
C ILE A 235 13.68 -2.45 -13.06
N SER A 236 14.60 -1.50 -13.29
CA SER A 236 14.60 -0.19 -12.65
C SER A 236 13.76 0.81 -13.43
N ASP A 237 12.72 1.35 -12.82
CA ASP A 237 11.85 2.39 -13.40
C ASP A 237 12.44 3.81 -13.26
N ALA A 238 13.35 4.03 -12.30
CA ALA A 238 13.98 5.32 -12.05
C ALA A 238 15.48 5.27 -12.41
N THR A 239 15.80 5.47 -13.67
CA THR A 239 17.19 5.54 -14.15
C THR A 239 17.66 6.98 -14.36
N ARG A 240 16.75 7.95 -14.35
CA ARG A 240 17.02 9.37 -14.58
C ARG A 240 16.76 10.21 -13.34
N CYS A 241 17.60 11.21 -13.14
CA CYS A 241 17.47 12.16 -12.04
C CYS A 241 16.20 13.00 -12.18
N PRO A 242 15.31 13.08 -11.16
CA PRO A 242 14.09 13.88 -11.25
C PRO A 242 14.35 15.39 -11.30
N ARG A 243 15.57 15.86 -10.99
CA ARG A 243 15.96 17.28 -11.05
C ARG A 243 16.54 17.69 -12.39
N CYS A 244 17.51 16.93 -12.92
CA CYS A 244 18.29 17.35 -14.11
C CYS A 244 18.22 16.35 -15.27
N HIS A 245 17.48 15.26 -15.13
CA HIS A 245 17.34 14.17 -16.11
C HIS A 245 18.66 13.43 -16.48
N GLY A 246 19.77 13.71 -15.79
CA GLY A 246 21.01 12.95 -15.88
C GLY A 246 20.83 11.54 -15.31
N SER A 247 21.78 10.64 -15.58
CA SER A 247 21.71 9.27 -15.08
C SER A 247 21.86 9.21 -13.56
N LEU A 248 21.04 8.38 -12.90
CA LEU A 248 21.20 8.04 -11.50
C LEU A 248 22.21 6.89 -11.35
N ALA A 249 23.09 7.01 -10.38
CA ALA A 249 23.97 5.95 -9.91
C ALA A 249 23.39 5.32 -8.65
N TYR A 250 23.43 3.99 -8.58
CA TYR A 250 22.99 3.22 -7.42
C TYR A 250 24.18 2.46 -6.84
N THR A 251 24.49 2.66 -5.58
CA THR A 251 25.46 1.86 -4.84
C THR A 251 24.85 0.58 -4.29
N ARG A 252 23.55 0.58 -4.06
CA ARG A 252 22.78 -0.57 -3.62
C ARG A 252 21.32 -0.41 -4.04
N VAL A 253 20.71 -1.47 -4.51
CA VAL A 253 19.27 -1.56 -4.82
C VAL A 253 18.65 -2.57 -3.87
N VAL A 254 17.58 -2.17 -3.20
CA VAL A 254 16.84 -3.01 -2.24
C VAL A 254 15.62 -3.66 -2.91
N LEU A 255 14.92 -2.89 -3.75
CA LEU A 255 13.71 -3.35 -4.44
C LEU A 255 13.50 -2.51 -5.70
N ALA A 256 13.62 -3.12 -6.89
CA ALA A 256 13.51 -2.47 -8.19
C ALA A 256 14.47 -1.26 -8.31
N HIS A 257 13.99 -0.01 -8.18
CA HIS A 257 14.82 1.19 -8.14
C HIS A 257 14.90 1.86 -6.76
N VAL A 258 14.38 1.20 -5.74
CA VAL A 258 14.42 1.70 -4.36
C VAL A 258 15.73 1.27 -3.72
N GLY A 259 16.55 2.22 -3.25
CA GLY A 259 17.86 1.91 -2.69
C GLY A 259 18.73 3.14 -2.41
N ASP A 260 20.05 2.97 -2.44
CA ASP A 260 21.03 4.02 -2.24
C ASP A 260 21.40 4.64 -3.59
N TRP A 261 20.91 5.82 -3.87
CA TRP A 261 21.01 6.49 -5.16
C TRP A 261 21.63 7.89 -5.08
N SER A 262 22.26 8.31 -6.17
CA SER A 262 22.79 9.66 -6.34
C SER A 262 22.87 10.06 -7.81
N CYS A 263 22.92 11.36 -8.07
CA CYS A 263 23.14 11.94 -9.39
C CYS A 263 24.49 12.67 -9.42
N ALA A 264 25.44 12.16 -10.17
CA ALA A 264 26.77 12.79 -10.31
C ALA A 264 26.69 14.15 -11.02
N GLN A 265 25.68 14.39 -11.87
CA GLN A 265 25.57 15.62 -12.66
C GLN A 265 25.12 16.81 -11.81
N CYS A 266 24.16 16.67 -10.90
CA CYS A 266 23.61 17.80 -10.13
C CYS A 266 23.76 17.66 -8.61
N GLY A 267 24.40 16.61 -8.12
CA GLY A 267 24.62 16.37 -6.71
C GLY A 267 23.35 15.96 -5.92
N LEU A 268 22.21 15.75 -6.59
CA LEU A 268 21.02 15.23 -5.90
C LEU A 268 21.30 13.81 -5.44
N ALA A 269 21.03 13.53 -4.17
CA ALA A 269 21.26 12.22 -3.59
C ALA A 269 20.14 11.85 -2.63
N ARG A 270 20.08 10.57 -2.27
CA ARG A 270 19.20 10.03 -1.24
C ARG A 270 19.27 10.88 0.04
N PRO A 271 18.16 11.44 0.52
CA PRO A 271 18.16 12.27 1.72
C PRO A 271 18.46 11.44 2.98
N PRO A 272 18.96 12.07 4.06
CA PRO A 272 19.01 11.46 5.39
C PRO A 272 17.61 10.96 5.80
N ARG A 273 17.55 9.85 6.52
CA ARG A 273 16.29 9.26 7.02
C ARG A 273 16.05 9.67 8.45
N ASP A 274 14.83 10.14 8.73
CA ASP A 274 14.36 10.42 10.09
C ASP A 274 14.02 9.12 10.81
N LEU A 275 13.61 8.09 10.04
CA LEU A 275 13.33 6.75 10.52
C LEU A 275 13.90 5.71 9.55
N ALA A 276 14.82 4.88 10.01
CA ALA A 276 15.45 3.85 9.18
C ALA A 276 15.38 2.47 9.84
N ALA A 277 15.24 1.42 9.03
CA ALA A 277 15.55 0.07 9.47
C ALA A 277 17.05 -0.20 9.26
N ALA A 278 17.82 -0.17 10.36
CA ALA A 278 19.25 -0.49 10.35
C ALA A 278 19.50 -2.00 10.17
N ARG A 279 18.51 -2.83 10.47
CA ARG A 279 18.53 -4.26 10.24
C ARG A 279 17.13 -4.74 9.87
N VAL A 280 17.05 -5.61 8.86
CA VAL A 280 15.83 -6.31 8.45
C VAL A 280 16.12 -7.81 8.36
N VAL A 281 15.36 -8.62 9.08
CA VAL A 281 15.43 -10.08 8.99
C VAL A 281 14.08 -10.57 8.50
N VAL A 282 14.06 -11.18 7.31
CA VAL A 282 12.85 -11.75 6.72
C VAL A 282 12.78 -13.24 7.10
N GLY A 283 11.75 -13.60 7.85
CA GLY A 283 11.42 -14.98 8.20
C GLY A 283 10.30 -15.55 7.32
N PRO A 284 9.93 -16.81 7.52
CA PRO A 284 8.88 -17.47 6.71
C PRO A 284 7.48 -16.90 6.88
N ALA A 285 7.18 -16.26 8.02
CA ALA A 285 5.85 -15.76 8.35
C ALA A 285 5.88 -14.33 8.92
N SER A 286 7.05 -13.77 9.16
CA SER A 286 7.22 -12.45 9.79
C SER A 286 8.49 -11.78 9.29
N SER A 287 8.58 -10.47 9.52
CA SER A 287 9.82 -9.72 9.38
C SER A 287 10.15 -9.03 10.72
N GLU A 288 11.44 -8.98 11.06
CA GLU A 288 11.98 -8.28 12.22
C GLU A 288 12.77 -7.07 11.74
N LEU A 289 12.50 -5.89 12.34
CA LEU A 289 13.19 -4.65 12.02
C LEU A 289 13.85 -4.09 13.29
N ARG A 290 15.11 -3.69 13.16
CA ARG A 290 15.76 -2.83 14.15
C ARG A 290 15.75 -1.40 13.64
N ILE A 291 15.03 -0.55 14.34
CA ILE A 291 14.82 0.84 13.95
C ILE A 291 15.94 1.70 14.50
N ALA A 292 16.53 2.53 13.65
CA ALA A 292 17.44 3.60 14.01
C ALA A 292 16.97 4.91 13.34
N GLY A 293 17.40 6.05 13.84
CA GLY A 293 17.09 7.35 13.25
C GLY A 293 17.36 8.50 14.21
N THR A 294 17.23 9.72 13.71
CA THR A 294 17.42 10.94 14.50
C THR A 294 16.35 11.12 15.57
N VAL A 295 15.26 10.37 15.47
CA VAL A 295 14.05 10.53 16.29
C VAL A 295 13.73 9.23 17.02
N GLY A 296 14.49 8.91 18.05
CA GLY A 296 14.22 7.79 18.95
C GLY A 296 15.50 7.01 19.30
N GLY A 297 15.70 6.68 20.58
CA GLY A 297 16.73 5.75 21.01
C GLY A 297 16.56 4.36 20.38
N ALA A 298 17.49 3.45 20.61
CA ALA A 298 17.36 2.06 20.18
C ALA A 298 16.05 1.48 20.68
N LEU A 299 15.19 1.09 19.76
CA LEU A 299 13.94 0.39 20.06
C LEU A 299 14.19 -1.11 20.12
N ASP A 300 13.42 -1.82 20.94
CA ASP A 300 13.30 -3.27 20.80
C ASP A 300 12.96 -3.64 19.35
N PRO A 301 13.40 -4.82 18.88
CA PRO A 301 13.08 -5.27 17.53
C PRO A 301 11.57 -5.20 17.24
N VAL A 302 11.21 -4.55 16.14
CA VAL A 302 9.82 -4.47 15.68
C VAL A 302 9.52 -5.71 14.89
N ILE A 303 8.64 -6.55 15.39
CA ILE A 303 8.18 -7.76 14.68
C ILE A 303 6.88 -7.42 13.97
N ILE A 304 6.82 -7.67 12.65
CA ILE A 304 5.60 -7.61 11.87
C ILE A 304 5.24 -9.00 11.36
N PRO A 305 4.00 -9.50 11.57
CA PRO A 305 3.60 -10.87 11.22
C PRO A 305 3.30 -11.03 9.72
N VAL A 306 4.15 -10.45 8.89
CA VAL A 306 4.15 -10.58 7.43
C VAL A 306 5.59 -10.58 6.91
N PRO A 307 5.96 -11.52 6.03
CA PRO A 307 7.31 -11.60 5.46
C PRO A 307 7.52 -10.56 4.35
N GLY A 308 8.79 -10.29 4.03
CA GLY A 308 9.23 -9.54 2.86
C GLY A 308 9.69 -8.13 3.15
N VAL A 309 10.77 -7.74 2.47
CA VAL A 309 11.39 -6.40 2.63
C VAL A 309 10.41 -5.26 2.27
N TYR A 310 9.52 -5.49 1.30
CA TYR A 310 8.49 -4.50 0.97
C TYR A 310 7.52 -4.22 2.14
N ASN A 311 7.27 -5.20 3.01
CA ASN A 311 6.48 -5.00 4.22
C ASN A 311 7.26 -4.26 5.31
N ALA A 312 8.59 -4.38 5.31
CA ALA A 312 9.44 -3.52 6.14
C ALA A 312 9.26 -2.04 5.75
N TYR A 313 9.25 -1.70 4.45
CA TYR A 313 8.94 -0.34 3.98
C TYR A 313 7.53 0.11 4.37
N ASN A 314 6.52 -0.76 4.25
CA ASN A 314 5.14 -0.43 4.68
C ASN A 314 5.07 -0.13 6.19
N ALA A 315 5.78 -0.90 7.01
CA ALA A 315 5.85 -0.68 8.45
C ALA A 315 6.61 0.60 8.80
N LEU A 316 7.73 0.90 8.13
CA LEU A 316 8.47 2.15 8.31
C LEU A 316 7.60 3.37 7.97
N ALA A 317 6.85 3.32 6.84
CA ALA A 317 5.92 4.37 6.46
C ALA A 317 4.82 4.58 7.53
N ALA A 318 4.28 3.48 8.10
CA ALA A 318 3.28 3.55 9.15
C ALA A 318 3.85 4.09 10.47
N LEU A 319 5.07 3.71 10.85
CA LEU A 319 5.76 4.24 12.03
C LEU A 319 6.10 5.72 11.87
N ALA A 320 6.54 6.16 10.69
CA ALA A 320 6.80 7.56 10.39
C ALA A 320 5.50 8.39 10.44
N ALA A 321 4.38 7.85 9.92
CA ALA A 321 3.07 8.47 10.04
C ALA A 321 2.61 8.55 11.52
N ALA A 322 2.82 7.49 12.31
CA ALA A 322 2.54 7.50 13.74
C ALA A 322 3.32 8.59 14.48
N ARG A 323 4.60 8.75 14.12
CA ARG A 323 5.46 9.81 14.66
C ARG A 323 4.94 11.20 14.31
N ALA A 324 4.49 11.41 13.07
CA ALA A 324 3.89 12.66 12.63
C ALA A 324 2.51 12.94 13.29
N LEU A 325 1.85 11.92 13.83
CA LEU A 325 0.64 12.01 14.65
C LEU A 325 0.93 12.22 16.14
N ASP A 326 2.20 12.32 16.56
CA ASP A 326 2.63 12.37 17.94
C ASP A 326 2.29 11.10 18.76
N ILE A 327 2.08 9.97 18.06
CA ILE A 327 1.90 8.66 18.70
C ILE A 327 3.27 8.09 19.05
N SER A 328 3.42 7.59 20.28
CA SER A 328 4.69 7.03 20.76
C SER A 328 5.10 5.78 19.96
N LEU A 329 6.39 5.67 19.62
CA LEU A 329 6.90 4.49 18.91
C LEU A 329 6.62 3.17 19.65
N PRO A 330 6.74 3.05 20.98
CA PRO A 330 6.35 1.83 21.70
C PRO A 330 4.88 1.44 21.52
N THR A 331 3.96 2.39 21.41
CA THR A 331 2.55 2.10 21.10
C THR A 331 2.40 1.62 19.66
N ALA A 332 3.07 2.28 18.71
CA ALA A 332 3.02 1.93 17.29
C ALA A 332 3.62 0.55 17.02
N THR A 333 4.77 0.21 17.63
CA THR A 333 5.43 -1.09 17.43
C THR A 333 4.62 -2.24 18.01
N ARG A 334 4.00 -2.07 19.18
CA ARG A 334 3.07 -3.06 19.75
C ARG A 334 1.84 -3.29 18.85
N ALA A 335 1.30 -2.25 18.24
CA ALA A 335 0.20 -2.39 17.30
C ALA A 335 0.61 -3.19 16.06
N LEU A 336 1.81 -2.93 15.51
CA LEU A 336 2.33 -3.66 14.36
C LEU A 336 2.57 -5.14 14.66
N ALA A 337 2.97 -5.51 15.86
CA ALA A 337 3.12 -6.92 16.27
C ALA A 337 1.78 -7.68 16.22
N GLY A 338 0.67 -6.99 16.40
CA GLY A 338 -0.69 -7.56 16.27
C GLY A 338 -1.32 -7.42 14.86
N TYR A 339 -0.57 -6.90 13.88
CA TYR A 339 -1.09 -6.65 12.54
C TYR A 339 -1.61 -7.94 11.89
N ARG A 340 -2.75 -7.84 11.21
CA ARG A 340 -3.29 -8.93 10.38
C ARG A 340 -3.38 -8.47 8.92
N PRO A 341 -2.86 -9.27 7.98
CA PRO A 341 -2.91 -8.94 6.57
C PRO A 341 -4.33 -8.62 6.10
N ALA A 342 -4.44 -7.63 5.20
CA ALA A 342 -5.69 -7.37 4.52
C ALA A 342 -6.00 -8.49 3.53
N PHE A 343 -7.25 -8.60 3.16
CA PHE A 343 -7.76 -9.50 2.13
C PHE A 343 -6.83 -9.62 0.91
N GLY A 344 -6.43 -10.86 0.57
CA GLY A 344 -5.56 -11.16 -0.58
C GLY A 344 -4.11 -10.69 -0.46
N ARG A 345 -3.69 -10.18 0.69
CA ARG A 345 -2.32 -9.68 0.90
C ARG A 345 -1.58 -10.54 1.92
N LEU A 346 -1.06 -11.68 1.46
CA LEU A 346 -0.45 -12.73 2.28
C LEU A 346 -1.46 -13.42 3.23
N GLU A 347 -2.74 -13.34 2.92
CA GLU A 347 -3.79 -14.07 3.66
C GLU A 347 -3.58 -15.57 3.53
N ALA A 348 -3.54 -16.27 4.65
CA ALA A 348 -3.44 -17.73 4.70
C ALA A 348 -4.82 -18.35 4.92
N ILE A 349 -5.22 -19.26 4.05
CA ILE A 349 -6.50 -19.98 4.09
C ILE A 349 -6.21 -21.46 4.29
N ALA A 350 -6.76 -22.05 5.35
CA ALA A 350 -6.68 -23.48 5.57
C ALA A 350 -7.62 -24.24 4.63
N ALA A 351 -7.10 -25.25 3.93
CA ALA A 351 -7.86 -26.11 3.03
C ALA A 351 -7.33 -27.54 3.08
N GLU A 352 -8.12 -28.47 3.58
CA GLU A 352 -7.83 -29.92 3.62
C GLU A 352 -6.42 -30.26 4.18
N GLY A 353 -6.06 -29.61 5.30
CA GLY A 353 -4.76 -29.80 5.95
C GLY A 353 -3.58 -29.12 5.25
N ARG A 354 -3.80 -28.26 4.25
CA ARG A 354 -2.82 -27.40 3.57
C ARG A 354 -3.14 -25.94 3.84
N SER A 355 -2.23 -25.06 3.48
CA SER A 355 -2.40 -23.61 3.54
C SER A 355 -2.32 -23.01 2.15
N LEU A 356 -3.34 -22.23 1.76
CA LEU A 356 -3.32 -21.41 0.54
C LEU A 356 -2.94 -19.98 0.95
N ARG A 357 -1.77 -19.49 0.51
CA ARG A 357 -1.33 -18.11 0.78
C ARG A 357 -1.63 -17.23 -0.42
N LEU A 358 -2.63 -16.37 -0.27
CA LEU A 358 -3.04 -15.46 -1.33
C LEU A 358 -2.08 -14.27 -1.45
N VAL A 359 -1.55 -14.05 -2.65
CA VAL A 359 -0.62 -12.96 -2.97
C VAL A 359 -1.16 -12.20 -4.18
N LEU A 360 -1.75 -11.03 -3.92
CA LEU A 360 -2.21 -10.13 -4.98
C LEU A 360 -1.01 -9.47 -5.64
N VAL A 361 -0.90 -9.66 -6.95
CA VAL A 361 0.12 -9.06 -7.83
C VAL A 361 -0.57 -8.34 -8.97
N LYS A 362 -0.06 -7.17 -9.37
CA LYS A 362 -0.71 -6.35 -10.41
C LYS A 362 0.27 -5.61 -11.31
N ASN A 363 1.57 -5.67 -11.00
CA ASN A 363 2.64 -5.03 -11.76
C ASN A 363 3.96 -5.77 -11.55
N PRO A 364 5.00 -5.54 -12.39
CA PRO A 364 6.29 -6.22 -12.28
C PRO A 364 6.96 -6.05 -10.92
N ALA A 365 6.99 -4.82 -10.38
CA ALA A 365 7.64 -4.55 -9.09
C ALA A 365 6.98 -5.32 -7.93
N GLY A 366 5.65 -5.38 -7.89
CA GLY A 366 4.91 -6.17 -6.90
C GLY A 366 5.13 -7.68 -7.07
N PHE A 367 5.24 -8.15 -8.31
CA PHE A 367 5.52 -9.55 -8.60
C PHE A 367 6.94 -9.94 -8.19
N ASN A 368 7.94 -9.12 -8.54
CA ASN A 368 9.34 -9.33 -8.16
C ASN A 368 9.53 -9.29 -6.64
N ALA A 369 8.80 -8.41 -5.93
CA ALA A 369 8.79 -8.40 -4.48
C ALA A 369 8.24 -9.71 -3.87
N ALA A 370 7.20 -10.29 -4.47
CA ALA A 370 6.68 -11.59 -4.06
C ALA A 370 7.69 -12.72 -4.35
N ILE A 371 8.33 -12.71 -5.53
CA ILE A 371 9.37 -13.67 -5.91
C ILE A 371 10.55 -13.60 -4.93
N SER A 372 11.08 -12.39 -4.66
CA SER A 372 12.19 -12.21 -3.70
C SER A 372 11.85 -12.78 -2.33
N THR A 373 10.63 -12.50 -1.84
CA THR A 373 10.17 -13.03 -0.54
C THR A 373 10.14 -14.56 -0.54
N LEU A 374 9.68 -15.21 -1.63
CA LEU A 374 9.67 -16.66 -1.73
C LEU A 374 11.09 -17.23 -1.74
N LEU A 375 12.03 -16.60 -2.45
CA LEU A 375 13.43 -17.00 -2.51
C LEU A 375 14.13 -16.83 -1.15
N GLU A 376 13.90 -15.71 -0.45
CA GLU A 376 14.46 -15.42 0.88
C GLU A 376 14.03 -16.44 1.93
N THR A 377 12.85 -17.03 1.79
CA THR A 377 12.37 -18.07 2.69
C THR A 377 13.03 -19.44 2.45
N GLY A 378 13.79 -19.62 1.36
CA GLY A 378 14.44 -20.88 0.98
C GLY A 378 13.46 -22.01 0.64
N ARG A 379 12.17 -21.70 0.49
CA ARG A 379 11.14 -22.70 0.19
C ARG A 379 11.11 -23.07 -1.29
N ARG A 380 10.67 -24.27 -1.56
CA ARG A 380 10.39 -24.76 -2.91
C ARG A 380 8.87 -24.70 -3.14
N PRO A 381 8.33 -23.59 -3.67
CA PRO A 381 6.90 -23.35 -3.67
C PRO A 381 6.15 -24.26 -4.65
N ARG A 382 4.94 -24.64 -4.25
CA ARG A 382 3.84 -25.02 -5.14
C ARG A 382 3.05 -23.76 -5.46
N ILE A 383 2.72 -23.55 -6.73
CA ILE A 383 2.10 -22.30 -7.19
C ILE A 383 0.73 -22.59 -7.78
N LEU A 384 -0.24 -21.79 -7.40
CA LEU A 384 -1.49 -21.57 -8.16
C LEU A 384 -1.43 -20.15 -8.75
N ALA A 385 -1.15 -20.04 -10.05
CA ALA A 385 -1.11 -18.75 -10.73
C ALA A 385 -2.43 -18.47 -11.43
N ALA A 386 -3.05 -17.33 -11.12
CA ALA A 386 -4.35 -16.95 -11.64
C ALA A 386 -4.29 -15.55 -12.27
N LEU A 387 -4.37 -15.48 -13.60
CA LEU A 387 -4.21 -14.24 -14.37
C LEU A 387 -5.47 -13.88 -15.13
N ASN A 388 -5.99 -12.68 -14.88
CA ASN A 388 -7.05 -12.04 -15.66
C ASN A 388 -6.56 -10.73 -16.29
N ASP A 389 -7.31 -10.24 -17.29
CA ASP A 389 -7.07 -9.02 -18.08
C ASP A 389 -8.29 -8.09 -18.09
N ARG A 390 -9.05 -8.04 -17.01
CA ARG A 390 -10.19 -7.13 -16.89
C ARG A 390 -9.73 -5.70 -16.59
N ASP A 391 -10.59 -4.73 -16.74
CA ASP A 391 -10.28 -3.29 -16.54
C ASP A 391 -9.59 -2.99 -15.19
N ALA A 392 -9.88 -3.76 -14.15
CA ALA A 392 -9.25 -3.62 -12.83
C ALA A 392 -7.88 -4.32 -12.71
N ASP A 393 -7.53 -5.21 -13.66
CA ASP A 393 -6.28 -5.97 -13.68
C ASP A 393 -5.22 -5.39 -14.62
N SER A 394 -5.56 -4.46 -15.48
CA SER A 394 -4.91 -4.08 -16.74
C SER A 394 -5.26 -5.04 -17.90
N ARG A 395 -5.64 -4.46 -19.03
CA ARG A 395 -5.92 -5.24 -20.27
C ARG A 395 -4.64 -5.75 -20.93
N ASP A 396 -3.56 -5.00 -20.79
CA ASP A 396 -2.24 -5.41 -21.25
C ASP A 396 -1.57 -6.28 -20.18
N VAL A 397 -1.42 -7.57 -20.50
CA VAL A 397 -0.75 -8.55 -19.62
C VAL A 397 0.74 -8.73 -19.96
N SER A 398 1.28 -7.97 -20.91
CA SER A 398 2.68 -8.08 -21.32
C SER A 398 3.65 -7.81 -20.17
N TRP A 399 3.22 -7.09 -19.13
CA TRP A 399 3.99 -6.81 -17.92
C TRP A 399 4.48 -8.09 -17.19
N ILE A 400 3.85 -9.27 -17.41
CA ILE A 400 4.34 -10.51 -16.82
C ILE A 400 5.73 -10.90 -17.35
N TRP A 401 6.13 -10.39 -18.52
CA TRP A 401 7.46 -10.62 -19.09
C TRP A 401 8.56 -9.81 -18.41
N ASP A 402 8.19 -8.76 -17.68
CA ASP A 402 9.07 -7.94 -16.86
C ASP A 402 9.24 -8.50 -15.43
N ALA A 403 8.49 -9.55 -15.07
CA ALA A 403 8.63 -10.25 -13.79
C ALA A 403 9.73 -11.32 -13.87
N ASP A 404 10.60 -11.38 -12.86
CA ASP A 404 11.79 -12.26 -12.81
C ASP A 404 11.44 -13.70 -12.39
N PHE A 405 10.65 -14.36 -13.21
CA PHE A 405 10.31 -15.76 -13.00
C PHE A 405 11.50 -16.70 -13.16
N GLU A 406 12.53 -16.29 -13.89
CA GLU A 406 13.76 -17.03 -14.09
C GLU A 406 14.47 -17.34 -12.76
N ALA A 407 14.43 -16.38 -11.83
CA ALA A 407 14.98 -16.59 -10.49
C ALA A 407 14.17 -17.60 -9.67
N LEU A 408 12.84 -17.64 -9.85
CA LEU A 408 11.95 -18.53 -9.09
C LEU A 408 11.79 -19.91 -9.71
N ALA A 409 11.82 -20.02 -11.05
CA ALA A 409 11.52 -21.24 -11.80
C ALA A 409 12.27 -22.50 -11.33
N PRO A 410 13.59 -22.45 -10.99
CA PRO A 410 14.31 -23.64 -10.51
C PRO A 410 13.75 -24.19 -9.20
N SER A 411 13.14 -23.36 -8.37
CA SER A 411 12.58 -23.75 -7.07
C SER A 411 11.13 -24.24 -7.15
N ILE A 412 10.39 -23.94 -8.24
CA ILE A 412 8.99 -24.34 -8.41
C ILE A 412 8.88 -25.86 -8.51
N THR A 413 8.16 -26.49 -7.59
CA THR A 413 7.94 -27.94 -7.58
C THR A 413 6.74 -28.35 -8.42
N HIS A 414 5.68 -27.52 -8.44
CA HIS A 414 4.48 -27.69 -9.26
C HIS A 414 3.78 -26.36 -9.46
N ALA A 415 3.17 -26.15 -10.64
CA ALA A 415 2.43 -24.93 -10.96
C ALA A 415 1.10 -25.28 -11.64
N VAL A 416 0.00 -24.94 -10.97
CA VAL A 416 -1.34 -24.93 -11.56
C VAL A 416 -1.63 -23.52 -12.05
N VAL A 417 -2.11 -23.37 -13.29
CA VAL A 417 -2.38 -22.09 -13.91
C VAL A 417 -3.84 -21.99 -14.32
N THR A 418 -4.50 -20.88 -14.02
CA THR A 418 -5.92 -20.64 -14.33
C THR A 418 -6.23 -19.18 -14.63
N GLY A 419 -7.45 -18.86 -15.01
CA GLY A 419 -7.91 -17.52 -15.32
C GLY A 419 -8.06 -17.27 -16.80
N LEU A 420 -8.50 -16.05 -17.17
CA LEU A 420 -8.73 -15.65 -18.57
C LEU A 420 -7.46 -15.73 -19.41
N ARG A 421 -6.31 -15.43 -18.79
CA ARG A 421 -4.97 -15.42 -19.45
C ARG A 421 -4.08 -16.56 -18.92
N ALA A 422 -4.69 -17.68 -18.57
CA ALA A 422 -3.97 -18.85 -18.06
C ALA A 422 -2.87 -19.33 -19.02
N ARG A 423 -3.14 -19.33 -20.33
CA ARG A 423 -2.17 -19.78 -21.33
C ARG A 423 -0.96 -18.85 -21.48
N ASP A 424 -1.18 -17.52 -21.34
CA ASP A 424 -0.08 -16.53 -21.33
C ASP A 424 0.82 -16.74 -20.13
N MET A 425 0.24 -16.94 -18.94
CA MET A 425 1.01 -17.24 -17.73
C MET A 425 1.73 -18.59 -17.82
N ALA A 426 1.10 -19.62 -18.37
CA ALA A 426 1.76 -20.93 -18.58
C ALA A 426 2.93 -20.81 -19.57
N LEU A 427 2.76 -20.04 -20.64
CA LEU A 427 3.83 -19.75 -21.59
C LEU A 427 4.98 -19.00 -20.90
N ARG A 428 4.67 -17.98 -20.11
CA ARG A 428 5.67 -17.23 -19.34
C ARG A 428 6.48 -18.13 -18.39
N LEU A 429 5.82 -19.00 -17.63
CA LEU A 429 6.48 -19.95 -16.73
C LEU A 429 7.36 -20.95 -17.48
N LYS A 430 6.88 -21.46 -18.62
CA LYS A 430 7.67 -22.34 -19.50
C LYS A 430 8.94 -21.66 -19.98
N TYR A 431 8.85 -20.42 -20.46
CA TYR A 431 10.02 -19.65 -20.93
C TYR A 431 10.96 -19.26 -19.77
N ALA A 432 10.46 -19.14 -18.55
CA ALA A 432 11.29 -18.97 -17.36
C ALA A 432 12.05 -20.24 -16.96
N GLY A 433 11.77 -21.38 -17.58
CA GLY A 433 12.45 -22.65 -17.32
C GLY A 433 11.70 -23.62 -16.39
N VAL A 434 10.41 -23.39 -16.13
CA VAL A 434 9.60 -24.39 -15.41
C VAL A 434 9.36 -25.60 -16.33
N PRO A 435 9.73 -26.81 -15.90
CA PRO A 435 9.53 -28.04 -16.69
C PRO A 435 8.04 -28.28 -17.00
N SER A 436 7.75 -28.70 -18.22
CA SER A 436 6.36 -28.89 -18.69
C SER A 436 5.58 -29.93 -17.87
N GLU A 437 6.25 -30.92 -17.31
CA GLU A 437 5.66 -31.93 -16.43
C GLU A 437 5.24 -31.40 -15.05
N ARG A 438 5.72 -30.21 -14.67
CA ARG A 438 5.34 -29.50 -13.44
C ARG A 438 4.29 -28.43 -13.68
N LEU A 439 3.85 -28.21 -14.92
CA LEU A 439 2.98 -27.14 -15.32
C LEU A 439 1.64 -27.68 -15.85
N VAL A 440 0.55 -27.32 -15.18
CA VAL A 440 -0.80 -27.77 -15.55
C VAL A 440 -1.72 -26.54 -15.70
N VAL A 441 -2.36 -26.44 -16.88
CA VAL A 441 -3.41 -25.43 -17.11
C VAL A 441 -4.76 -26.06 -16.80
N VAL A 442 -5.51 -25.42 -15.91
CA VAL A 442 -6.82 -25.93 -15.44
C VAL A 442 -7.88 -24.85 -15.64
N ASP A 443 -8.90 -25.16 -16.42
CA ASP A 443 -10.04 -24.28 -16.61
C ASP A 443 -11.00 -24.35 -15.42
N GLY A 444 -11.43 -23.17 -14.94
CA GLY A 444 -12.39 -23.05 -13.86
C GLY A 444 -11.75 -23.00 -12.45
N TRP A 445 -12.20 -22.02 -11.67
CA TRP A 445 -11.64 -21.65 -10.37
C TRP A 445 -11.65 -22.78 -9.35
N ALA A 446 -12.80 -23.45 -9.18
CA ALA A 446 -12.94 -24.55 -8.22
C ALA A 446 -12.11 -25.78 -8.64
N ALA A 447 -12.01 -26.07 -9.94
CA ALA A 447 -11.18 -27.16 -10.45
C ALA A 447 -9.69 -26.88 -10.23
N ALA A 448 -9.24 -25.65 -10.48
CA ALA A 448 -7.86 -25.23 -10.25
C ALA A 448 -7.47 -25.29 -8.76
N ILE A 449 -8.35 -24.84 -7.86
CA ILE A 449 -8.14 -24.95 -6.40
C ILE A 449 -8.00 -26.42 -5.99
N ARG A 450 -8.92 -27.29 -6.44
CA ARG A 450 -8.84 -28.74 -6.12
C ARG A 450 -7.59 -29.39 -6.69
N ALA A 451 -7.19 -29.05 -7.92
CA ALA A 451 -5.97 -29.56 -8.52
C ALA A 451 -4.72 -29.17 -7.72
N ALA A 452 -4.63 -27.89 -7.31
CA ALA A 452 -3.52 -27.41 -6.49
C ALA A 452 -3.47 -28.10 -5.11
N ILE A 453 -4.63 -28.30 -4.47
CA ILE A 453 -4.72 -28.99 -3.18
C ILE A 453 -4.37 -30.49 -3.31
N ALA A 454 -4.89 -31.17 -4.33
CA ALA A 454 -4.67 -32.59 -4.53
C ALA A 454 -3.19 -32.95 -4.77
N ASP A 455 -2.45 -32.07 -5.47
CA ASP A 455 -1.02 -32.26 -5.74
C ASP A 455 -0.12 -31.95 -4.53
N ALA A 456 -0.60 -31.16 -3.56
CA ALA A 456 0.19 -30.74 -2.41
C ALA A 456 0.14 -31.77 -1.27
N PRO A 457 1.27 -32.17 -0.64
CA PRO A 457 1.28 -32.92 0.60
C PRO A 457 0.53 -32.22 1.73
N VAL A 458 -0.02 -32.98 2.68
CA VAL A 458 -0.61 -32.42 3.89
C VAL A 458 0.47 -31.67 4.69
N GLY A 459 0.14 -30.49 5.17
CA GLY A 459 1.07 -29.59 5.87
C GLY A 459 1.79 -28.60 4.95
N ASP A 460 1.74 -28.78 3.61
CA ASP A 460 2.36 -27.85 2.67
C ASP A 460 1.60 -26.54 2.51
N GLU A 461 2.34 -25.53 2.06
CA GLU A 461 1.82 -24.23 1.65
C GLU A 461 1.79 -24.12 0.12
N ILE A 462 0.65 -23.71 -0.41
CA ILE A 462 0.44 -23.38 -1.83
C ILE A 462 0.41 -21.87 -1.95
N VAL A 463 1.32 -21.31 -2.75
CA VAL A 463 1.36 -19.87 -3.00
C VAL A 463 0.42 -19.54 -4.15
N VAL A 464 -0.57 -18.70 -3.90
CA VAL A 464 -1.57 -18.29 -4.88
C VAL A 464 -1.22 -16.90 -5.39
N LEU A 465 -0.58 -16.83 -6.57
CA LEU A 465 -0.22 -15.58 -7.26
C LEU A 465 -1.40 -15.17 -8.15
N THR A 466 -1.99 -14.01 -7.89
CA THR A 466 -3.27 -13.66 -8.54
C THR A 466 -3.42 -12.16 -8.83
N THR A 467 -4.02 -11.82 -9.97
CA THR A 467 -4.51 -10.46 -10.24
C THR A 467 -5.81 -10.17 -9.49
N TYR A 468 -6.25 -8.92 -9.46
CA TYR A 468 -7.34 -8.48 -8.59
C TYR A 468 -8.67 -9.18 -8.88
N THR A 469 -9.12 -9.20 -10.14
CA THR A 469 -10.41 -9.84 -10.47
C THR A 469 -10.34 -11.37 -10.41
N ALA A 470 -9.15 -11.94 -10.63
CA ALA A 470 -8.90 -13.37 -10.40
C ALA A 470 -8.96 -13.72 -8.91
N LEU A 471 -8.42 -12.86 -8.04
CA LEU A 471 -8.52 -13.01 -6.58
C LEU A 471 -9.98 -13.06 -6.11
N LEU A 472 -10.81 -12.13 -6.59
CA LEU A 472 -12.24 -12.11 -6.25
C LEU A 472 -12.94 -13.41 -6.68
N ALA A 473 -12.65 -13.88 -7.89
CA ALA A 473 -13.23 -15.11 -8.42
C ALA A 473 -12.73 -16.37 -7.68
N LEU A 474 -11.44 -16.42 -7.33
CA LEU A 474 -10.88 -17.50 -6.50
C LEU A 474 -11.52 -17.52 -5.11
N ARG A 475 -11.69 -16.34 -4.47
CA ARG A 475 -12.30 -16.29 -3.14
C ARG A 475 -13.78 -16.72 -3.14
N ASP A 476 -14.53 -16.31 -4.16
CA ASP A 476 -15.90 -16.79 -4.34
C ASP A 476 -15.93 -18.32 -4.49
N ALA A 477 -14.99 -18.89 -5.26
CA ALA A 477 -14.86 -20.34 -5.38
C ALA A 477 -14.44 -21.01 -4.05
N LEU A 478 -13.50 -20.43 -3.29
CA LEU A 478 -13.09 -20.92 -1.97
C LEU A 478 -14.24 -20.86 -0.97
N SER A 479 -15.10 -19.83 -1.02
CA SER A 479 -16.29 -19.73 -0.20
C SER A 479 -17.31 -20.82 -0.56
N ARG A 480 -17.56 -21.07 -1.84
CA ARG A 480 -18.44 -22.17 -2.29
C ARG A 480 -17.90 -23.54 -1.91
N LEU A 481 -16.58 -23.70 -1.82
CA LEU A 481 -15.95 -24.92 -1.34
C LEU A 481 -15.93 -25.05 0.19
N GLY A 482 -16.37 -24.02 0.91
CA GLY A 482 -16.49 -24.02 2.36
C GLY A 482 -15.18 -23.69 3.12
N TYR A 483 -14.14 -23.21 2.43
CA TYR A 483 -12.86 -22.90 3.08
C TYR A 483 -12.81 -21.50 3.72
N VAL A 484 -13.66 -20.56 3.27
CA VAL A 484 -13.75 -19.19 3.82
C VAL A 484 -15.20 -18.71 3.87
N LYS A 485 -15.46 -17.71 4.73
CA LYS A 485 -16.72 -16.96 4.72
C LYS A 485 -16.82 -16.08 3.49
N GLN A 486 -18.00 -15.60 3.20
CA GLN A 486 -18.21 -14.66 2.10
C GLN A 486 -17.57 -13.31 2.42
N PHE A 487 -17.06 -12.63 1.38
CA PHE A 487 -16.27 -11.39 1.46
C PHE A 487 -16.95 -10.24 2.23
N TRP A 488 -18.26 -10.21 2.31
CA TRP A 488 -19.03 -9.16 3.01
C TRP A 488 -19.43 -9.53 4.45
N GLU A 489 -19.03 -10.69 4.92
CA GLU A 489 -19.29 -11.19 6.27
C GLU A 489 -18.10 -11.01 7.23
N ASP A 490 -16.98 -10.49 6.72
CA ASP A 490 -15.76 -10.18 7.49
C ASP A 490 -15.84 -8.68 7.97
#